data_e8df387c690de75449ca84c7254692d2
#
_entry.id   e8df387c690de75449ca84c7254692d2
#
_cell.length_a   1.000
_cell.length_b   1.000
_cell.length_c   1.000
_cell.angle_alpha   90.00
_cell.angle_beta   90.00
_cell.angle_gamma   90.00
#
_symmetry.space_group_name_H-M   'P 1'
#
loop_
_entity.id
_entity.type
_entity.pdbx_description
1 polymer ?
#
loop_
_entity_poly.entity_id
_entity_poly.type
_entity_poly.pdbx_seq_one_letter_code
_entity_poly.pdbx_strand_id
1 'polypeptide(L)'
;MCGDYFKYTPSGAGQFKKAARWHTTPKAGDVVFFFSPAMGRIAHVGIVESVEGNKITTIEGNTSGTHGDRNGGECRRKTYNGYSVGGRNWVNGFARPVYGDDTCTVQELLEVARGEIGYEEKASPQGLEDKHANRGSKNYTKYGQWYNNGKALSEFWCAEFVSWCFYMACKNHSTTQQEPRREGWQQQNDKWLYYVDNVPLWGGWRYINGRWYVFDNAGFMIKSWFKSEEGWYYLGEDGGMLSGQWLQDKGKWYYLTKSGLMATSAKVKKAKGQGFDYVGEDGAFDSFKTLLQRFPERTEIVE
;
A
#
# COMPACT_ATOMS: atom_id res chain seq x y z
N MET A 1 23.73 6.86 10.49
CA MET A 1 22.88 5.98 11.33
C MET A 1 21.44 6.45 11.23
N CYS A 2 20.54 5.55 10.94
CA CYS A 2 19.09 5.81 10.85
C CYS A 2 18.47 6.11 12.21
N GLY A 3 18.65 7.29 12.72
CA GLY A 3 17.90 7.76 13.87
C GLY A 3 18.39 7.27 15.23
N ASP A 4 18.11 8.07 16.22
CA ASP A 4 18.33 7.72 17.60
C ASP A 4 17.20 6.76 18.04
N TYR A 5 17.53 5.49 18.25
CA TYR A 5 16.59 4.51 18.79
C TYR A 5 16.19 4.90 20.21
N PHE A 6 14.94 4.72 20.55
CA PHE A 6 14.43 5.06 21.88
C PHE A 6 13.48 3.99 22.41
N LYS A 7 13.54 3.75 23.71
CA LYS A 7 12.68 2.84 24.44
C LYS A 7 11.57 3.57 25.20
N TYR A 8 11.86 4.79 25.63
CA TYR A 8 10.95 5.60 26.43
C TYR A 8 10.39 6.77 25.60
N THR A 9 9.08 6.81 25.43
CA THR A 9 8.41 7.75 24.53
C THR A 9 8.68 9.22 24.82
N PRO A 10 8.74 9.70 26.11
CA PRO A 10 9.13 11.08 26.39
C PRO A 10 10.56 11.43 26.00
N SER A 11 11.51 10.50 26.18
CA SER A 11 12.91 10.73 25.76
C SER A 11 13.04 10.80 24.26
N GLY A 12 12.33 9.91 23.52
CA GLY A 12 12.27 9.96 22.07
C GLY A 12 11.73 11.30 21.56
N ALA A 13 10.60 11.78 22.11
CA ALA A 13 10.07 13.10 21.77
C ALA A 13 11.09 14.22 22.08
N GLY A 14 11.81 14.14 23.20
CA GLY A 14 12.86 15.09 23.57
C GLY A 14 14.01 15.13 22.59
N GLN A 15 14.47 13.98 22.11
CA GLN A 15 15.53 13.87 21.09
C GLN A 15 15.14 14.60 19.81
N PHE A 16 13.96 14.35 19.28
CA PHE A 16 13.48 14.99 18.04
C PHE A 16 13.24 16.50 18.21
N LYS A 17 12.73 16.93 19.36
CA LYS A 17 12.60 18.36 19.69
C LYS A 17 13.96 19.06 19.75
N LYS A 18 14.95 18.46 20.40
CA LYS A 18 16.32 18.99 20.47
C LYS A 18 16.98 19.06 19.11
N ALA A 19 16.67 18.11 18.21
CA ALA A 19 17.21 18.08 16.84
C ALA A 19 16.44 18.98 15.87
N ALA A 20 15.46 19.79 16.32
CA ALA A 20 14.58 20.62 15.49
C ALA A 20 13.79 19.82 14.41
N ARG A 21 13.49 18.55 14.71
CA ARG A 21 12.74 17.63 13.85
C ARG A 21 11.33 17.31 14.37
N TRP A 22 10.76 18.23 15.14
CA TRP A 22 9.41 18.13 15.69
C TRP A 22 8.44 19.01 14.93
N HIS A 23 7.33 18.43 14.47
CA HIS A 23 6.36 19.10 13.60
C HIS A 23 4.93 18.99 14.15
N THR A 24 4.08 19.92 13.76
CA THR A 24 2.64 19.90 14.02
C THR A 24 1.84 19.36 12.81
N THR A 25 2.47 19.27 11.65
CA THR A 25 1.87 18.76 10.41
C THR A 25 2.50 17.42 10.06
N PRO A 26 1.70 16.34 9.92
CA PRO A 26 2.20 15.01 9.62
C PRO A 26 2.64 14.86 8.17
N LYS A 27 3.54 13.90 7.96
CA LYS A 27 3.85 13.28 6.66
C LYS A 27 3.97 11.77 6.84
N ALA A 28 3.77 11.01 5.75
CA ALA A 28 4.08 9.59 5.75
C ALA A 28 5.55 9.36 6.17
N GLY A 29 5.80 8.36 7.00
CA GLY A 29 7.11 8.08 7.59
C GLY A 29 7.40 8.86 8.89
N ASP A 30 6.62 9.88 9.25
CA ASP A 30 6.79 10.53 10.56
C ASP A 30 6.44 9.56 11.69
N VAL A 31 7.06 9.78 12.85
CA VAL A 31 6.70 9.11 14.10
C VAL A 31 5.70 9.99 14.86
N VAL A 32 4.48 9.52 15.02
CA VAL A 32 3.46 10.22 15.80
C VAL A 32 3.60 9.90 17.29
N PHE A 33 3.53 10.91 18.14
CA PHE A 33 3.59 10.80 19.58
C PHE A 33 2.24 11.17 20.21
N PHE A 34 1.75 10.28 21.05
CA PHE A 34 0.45 10.43 21.71
C PHE A 34 0.59 10.78 23.19
N PHE A 35 -0.15 11.80 23.62
CA PHE A 35 -0.19 12.23 25.00
C PHE A 35 -1.29 11.48 25.76
N SER A 36 -0.98 11.01 26.95
CA SER A 36 -1.96 10.41 27.86
C SER A 36 -2.32 11.39 28.96
N PRO A 37 -3.55 11.91 29.00
CA PRO A 37 -4.02 12.77 30.09
C PRO A 37 -3.91 12.10 31.47
N ALA A 38 -4.21 10.80 31.53
CA ALA A 38 -4.16 10.02 32.77
C ALA A 38 -2.74 9.89 33.34
N MET A 39 -1.73 9.91 32.46
CA MET A 39 -0.31 9.83 32.86
C MET A 39 0.38 11.20 32.88
N GLY A 40 -0.25 12.25 32.40
CA GLY A 40 0.34 13.59 32.31
C GLY A 40 1.57 13.70 31.40
N ARG A 41 1.76 12.73 30.46
CA ARG A 41 2.95 12.65 29.61
C ARG A 41 2.66 11.97 28.28
N ILE A 42 3.60 12.07 27.33
CA ILE A 42 3.62 11.22 26.14
C ILE A 42 3.79 9.76 26.60
N ALA A 43 2.89 8.89 26.15
CA ALA A 43 2.82 7.51 26.63
C ALA A 43 2.72 6.46 25.52
N HIS A 44 2.50 6.88 24.27
CA HIS A 44 2.41 5.97 23.14
C HIS A 44 3.01 6.59 21.87
N VAL A 45 3.32 5.76 20.89
CA VAL A 45 3.99 6.16 19.66
C VAL A 45 3.62 5.19 18.52
N GLY A 46 3.57 5.70 17.29
CA GLY A 46 3.35 4.91 16.08
C GLY A 46 4.04 5.54 14.86
N ILE A 47 4.00 4.85 13.74
CA ILE A 47 4.52 5.32 12.45
C ILE A 47 3.34 5.80 11.61
N VAL A 48 3.42 7.01 11.04
CA VAL A 48 2.41 7.54 10.12
C VAL A 48 2.55 6.83 8.78
N GLU A 49 1.53 6.09 8.38
CA GLU A 49 1.49 5.38 7.09
C GLU A 49 0.99 6.28 5.97
N SER A 50 -0.07 7.05 6.21
CA SER A 50 -0.63 7.99 5.23
C SER A 50 -1.32 9.18 5.90
N VAL A 51 -1.49 10.24 5.12
CA VAL A 51 -2.16 11.49 5.52
C VAL A 51 -3.15 11.89 4.44
N GLU A 52 -4.42 12.08 4.80
CA GLU A 52 -5.49 12.53 3.92
C GLU A 52 -6.26 13.66 4.60
N GLY A 53 -5.92 14.92 4.30
CA GLY A 53 -6.49 16.08 4.99
C GLY A 53 -6.23 16.04 6.50
N ASN A 54 -7.28 16.02 7.33
CA ASN A 54 -7.18 15.89 8.79
C ASN A 54 -7.39 14.44 9.28
N LYS A 55 -7.00 13.49 8.46
CA LYS A 55 -7.03 12.05 8.75
C LYS A 55 -5.62 11.51 8.65
N ILE A 56 -5.15 10.76 9.64
CA ILE A 56 -3.92 10.00 9.59
C ILE A 56 -4.19 8.51 9.76
N THR A 57 -3.47 7.70 9.01
CA THR A 57 -3.38 6.26 9.23
C THR A 57 -2.01 5.95 9.78
N THR A 58 -1.95 5.14 10.83
CA THR A 58 -0.72 4.78 11.54
C THR A 58 -0.55 3.28 11.62
N ILE A 59 0.69 2.83 11.82
CA ILE A 59 1.02 1.47 12.24
C ILE A 59 1.65 1.55 13.63
N GLU A 60 1.06 0.84 14.58
CA GLU A 60 1.38 0.94 16.00
C GLU A 60 1.65 -0.43 16.61
N GLY A 61 2.69 -0.53 17.44
CA GLY A 61 2.95 -1.70 18.27
C GLY A 61 2.42 -1.49 19.68
N ASN A 62 2.17 -2.56 20.40
CA ASN A 62 1.61 -2.56 21.76
C ASN A 62 0.29 -1.80 21.86
N THR A 63 -0.62 -2.06 20.94
CA THR A 63 -1.91 -1.36 20.83
C THR A 63 -3.07 -2.36 20.68
N SER A 64 -4.29 -1.90 20.92
CA SER A 64 -5.53 -2.66 20.69
C SER A 64 -6.44 -1.95 19.69
N GLY A 65 -7.65 -2.46 19.49
CA GLY A 65 -8.70 -1.78 18.73
C GLY A 65 -9.20 -0.47 19.34
N THR A 66 -8.89 -0.20 20.62
CA THR A 66 -9.36 0.99 21.34
C THR A 66 -8.41 2.17 21.14
N HIS A 67 -8.94 3.38 21.01
CA HIS A 67 -8.13 4.62 20.93
C HIS A 67 -7.36 4.87 22.23
N GLY A 68 -6.07 5.21 22.08
CA GLY A 68 -5.21 5.57 23.20
C GLY A 68 -4.78 4.41 24.10
N ASP A 69 -5.13 3.18 23.73
CA ASP A 69 -4.62 2.00 24.41
C ASP A 69 -3.14 1.79 24.08
N ARG A 70 -2.32 1.75 25.11
CA ARG A 70 -0.86 1.63 25.05
C ARG A 70 -0.36 0.24 25.48
N ASN A 71 -1.25 -0.67 25.82
CA ASN A 71 -0.96 -2.02 26.26
C ASN A 71 -1.95 -3.01 25.63
N GLY A 72 -2.19 -2.87 24.34
CA GLY A 72 -3.15 -3.69 23.60
C GLY A 72 -2.59 -4.99 23.06
N GLY A 73 -1.32 -5.25 23.22
CA GLY A 73 -0.68 -6.54 22.97
C GLY A 73 -0.40 -6.89 21.51
N GLU A 74 -0.66 -6.02 20.53
CA GLU A 74 -0.44 -6.35 19.12
C GLU A 74 0.04 -5.17 18.26
N CYS A 75 0.53 -5.49 17.04
CA CYS A 75 0.77 -4.51 15.98
C CYS A 75 -0.47 -4.33 15.11
N ARG A 76 -0.95 -3.09 14.99
CA ARG A 76 -2.16 -2.76 14.22
C ARG A 76 -2.01 -1.53 13.34
N ARG A 77 -2.78 -1.53 12.25
CA ARG A 77 -3.10 -0.30 11.51
C ARG A 77 -4.27 0.40 12.20
N LYS A 78 -4.14 1.70 12.46
CA LYS A 78 -5.18 2.55 13.07
C LYS A 78 -5.40 3.81 12.25
N THR A 79 -6.62 4.32 12.27
CA THR A 79 -7.00 5.55 11.56
C THR A 79 -7.62 6.54 12.53
N TYR A 80 -7.18 7.78 12.45
CA TYR A 80 -7.59 8.89 13.32
C TYR A 80 -8.10 10.04 12.47
N ASN A 81 -9.33 10.46 12.73
CA ASN A 81 -10.00 11.56 12.02
C ASN A 81 -10.15 12.75 12.94
N GLY A 82 -9.89 13.96 12.44
CA GLY A 82 -10.23 15.20 13.14
C GLY A 82 -9.47 15.41 14.46
N TYR A 83 -8.15 15.28 14.45
CA TYR A 83 -7.30 15.47 15.64
C TYR A 83 -6.74 16.88 15.74
N SER A 84 -6.48 17.32 16.99
CA SER A 84 -5.71 18.53 17.31
C SER A 84 -4.32 18.14 17.79
N VAL A 85 -3.31 18.98 17.48
CA VAL A 85 -1.90 18.69 17.76
C VAL A 85 -1.34 19.62 18.81
N GLY A 86 -0.47 19.09 19.67
CA GLY A 86 0.32 19.86 20.63
C GLY A 86 -0.29 19.99 22.02
N GLY A 87 0.47 20.53 22.97
CA GLY A 87 0.06 20.70 24.35
C GLY A 87 -0.33 19.38 25.03
N ARG A 88 -1.54 19.35 25.58
CA ARG A 88 -2.17 18.18 26.21
C ARG A 88 -3.15 17.46 25.27
N ASN A 89 -3.22 17.85 24.00
CA ASN A 89 -4.01 17.14 23.01
C ASN A 89 -3.45 15.73 22.83
N TRP A 90 -4.35 14.81 22.48
CA TRP A 90 -4.03 13.41 22.34
C TRP A 90 -2.91 13.16 21.32
N VAL A 91 -2.93 13.78 20.14
CA VAL A 91 -1.75 13.85 19.25
C VAL A 91 -0.84 14.97 19.75
N ASN A 92 0.31 14.62 20.34
CA ASN A 92 1.24 15.62 20.88
C ASN A 92 2.09 16.28 19.79
N GLY A 93 2.49 15.52 18.78
CA GLY A 93 3.25 15.99 17.63
C GLY A 93 3.83 14.86 16.80
N PHE A 94 4.55 15.26 15.75
CA PHE A 94 5.16 14.36 14.77
C PHE A 94 6.66 14.59 14.73
N ALA A 95 7.41 13.52 14.94
CA ALA A 95 8.85 13.55 14.77
C ALA A 95 9.20 13.07 13.36
N ARG A 96 10.04 13.84 12.66
CA ARG A 96 10.46 13.51 11.30
C ARG A 96 11.86 12.94 11.29
N PRO A 97 12.03 11.65 11.01
CA PRO A 97 13.35 11.05 10.81
C PRO A 97 14.06 11.64 9.58
N VAL A 98 15.36 11.46 9.50
CA VAL A 98 16.12 11.77 8.30
C VAL A 98 16.09 10.53 7.41
N TYR A 99 15.61 10.72 6.19
CA TYR A 99 15.59 9.71 5.12
C TYR A 99 16.59 10.11 4.03
N GLY A 100 17.18 9.15 3.35
CA GLY A 100 18.12 9.39 2.26
C GLY A 100 19.00 8.19 1.96
N ASP A 101 19.88 8.33 0.98
CA ASP A 101 20.71 7.26 0.42
C ASP A 101 21.63 6.57 1.44
N ASP A 102 22.05 7.28 2.49
CA ASP A 102 22.88 6.73 3.58
C ASP A 102 22.07 6.17 4.75
N THR A 103 20.74 6.17 4.65
CA THR A 103 19.84 5.74 5.74
C THR A 103 18.83 4.70 5.24
N CYS A 104 17.57 5.02 5.24
CA CYS A 104 16.52 4.26 4.60
C CYS A 104 15.49 5.22 4.02
N THR A 105 14.67 4.74 3.09
CA THR A 105 13.55 5.49 2.55
C THR A 105 12.30 5.36 3.42
N VAL A 106 11.36 6.28 3.25
CA VAL A 106 10.02 6.17 3.87
C VAL A 106 9.34 4.86 3.47
N GLN A 107 9.49 4.45 2.21
CA GLN A 107 8.88 3.24 1.68
C GLN A 107 9.41 1.99 2.38
N GLU A 108 10.73 1.86 2.52
CA GLU A 108 11.36 0.74 3.23
C GLU A 108 10.91 0.66 4.69
N LEU A 109 10.81 1.80 5.37
CA LEU A 109 10.27 1.83 6.73
C LEU A 109 8.83 1.32 6.78
N LEU A 110 7.98 1.79 5.87
CA LEU A 110 6.57 1.41 5.83
C LEU A 110 6.37 -0.06 5.44
N GLU A 111 7.22 -0.62 4.58
CA GLU A 111 7.20 -2.05 4.26
C GLU A 111 7.52 -2.91 5.48
N VAL A 112 8.57 -2.58 6.22
CA VAL A 112 8.90 -3.27 7.47
C VAL A 112 7.73 -3.19 8.46
N ALA A 113 7.18 -1.98 8.69
CA ALA A 113 6.09 -1.80 9.63
C ALA A 113 4.81 -2.54 9.22
N ARG A 114 4.46 -2.53 7.92
CA ARG A 114 3.33 -3.29 7.37
C ARG A 114 3.50 -4.79 7.52
N GLY A 115 4.72 -5.27 7.33
CA GLY A 115 5.08 -6.66 7.53
C GLY A 115 4.79 -7.15 8.95
N GLU A 116 4.74 -6.28 9.94
CA GLU A 116 4.50 -6.62 11.34
C GLU A 116 3.03 -6.58 11.78
N ILE A 117 2.12 -6.05 10.96
CA ILE A 117 0.69 -6.02 11.30
C ILE A 117 0.20 -7.43 11.62
N GLY A 118 -0.51 -7.58 12.74
CA GLY A 118 -0.97 -8.85 13.28
C GLY A 118 0.04 -9.57 14.18
N TYR A 119 1.22 -8.99 14.44
CA TYR A 119 2.11 -9.53 15.46
C TYR A 119 1.50 -9.35 16.85
N GLU A 120 1.46 -10.43 17.64
CA GLU A 120 0.93 -10.45 19.02
C GLU A 120 2.05 -10.67 20.02
N GLU A 121 2.02 -9.97 21.17
CA GLU A 121 2.95 -10.19 22.27
C GLU A 121 2.83 -11.61 22.84
N LYS A 122 3.87 -12.05 23.54
CA LYS A 122 3.99 -13.43 23.99
C LYS A 122 3.78 -13.56 25.51
N ALA A 123 3.32 -14.74 25.91
CA ALA A 123 3.13 -15.12 27.31
C ALA A 123 4.50 -15.39 28.02
N SER A 124 5.55 -15.67 27.24
CA SER A 124 6.90 -16.01 27.72
C SER A 124 7.94 -15.70 26.63
N PRO A 125 9.25 -15.78 26.91
CA PRO A 125 10.30 -15.51 25.93
C PRO A 125 10.49 -16.58 24.84
N GLN A 126 9.49 -17.43 24.58
CA GLN A 126 9.51 -18.42 23.50
C GLN A 126 8.68 -17.96 22.28
N GLY A 127 9.11 -18.34 21.07
CA GLY A 127 8.37 -18.09 19.83
C GLY A 127 8.27 -16.62 19.45
N LEU A 128 9.26 -15.80 19.82
CA LEU A 128 9.23 -14.34 19.61
C LEU A 128 9.19 -13.94 18.15
N GLU A 129 9.76 -14.74 17.24
CA GLU A 129 9.79 -14.44 15.80
C GLU A 129 8.47 -14.78 15.10
N ASP A 130 7.69 -15.70 15.61
CA ASP A 130 6.38 -16.06 15.05
C ASP A 130 5.32 -15.04 15.48
N LYS A 131 4.45 -14.61 14.56
CA LYS A 131 3.43 -13.61 14.86
C LYS A 131 2.38 -14.05 15.87
N HIS A 132 2.03 -15.33 15.87
CA HIS A 132 0.87 -15.86 16.60
C HIS A 132 1.23 -16.92 17.64
N ALA A 133 2.42 -17.54 17.56
CA ALA A 133 2.84 -18.55 18.53
C ALA A 133 2.97 -17.95 19.94
N ASN A 134 2.65 -18.74 20.96
CA ASN A 134 2.82 -18.38 22.36
C ASN A 134 2.23 -17.02 22.76
N ARG A 135 1.14 -16.61 22.12
CA ARG A 135 0.48 -15.32 22.39
C ARG A 135 0.01 -15.21 23.83
N GLY A 136 0.06 -14.02 24.39
CA GLY A 136 -0.37 -13.74 25.75
C GLY A 136 -0.26 -12.26 26.08
N SER A 137 -0.35 -11.91 27.35
CA SER A 137 -0.40 -10.53 27.84
C SER A 137 0.80 -10.19 28.75
N LYS A 138 1.99 -10.68 28.38
CA LYS A 138 3.18 -10.50 29.20
C LYS A 138 4.25 -9.60 28.57
N ASN A 139 3.92 -8.89 27.48
CA ASN A 139 4.80 -7.95 26.79
C ASN A 139 6.15 -8.53 26.32
N TYR A 140 6.30 -9.85 26.20
CA TYR A 140 7.49 -10.41 25.56
C TYR A 140 7.36 -10.27 24.06
N THR A 141 8.36 -9.65 23.42
CA THR A 141 8.40 -9.43 21.98
C THR A 141 9.81 -9.55 21.41
N LYS A 142 9.92 -9.83 20.11
CA LYS A 142 11.18 -9.75 19.39
C LYS A 142 11.77 -8.33 19.41
N TYR A 143 10.93 -7.30 19.42
CA TYR A 143 11.36 -5.90 19.48
C TYR A 143 12.06 -5.58 20.80
N GLY A 144 11.46 -6.00 21.92
CA GLY A 144 12.06 -5.88 23.24
C GLY A 144 13.33 -6.71 23.38
N GLN A 145 13.34 -7.94 22.86
CA GLN A 145 14.55 -8.76 22.84
C GLN A 145 15.68 -8.09 22.04
N TRP A 146 15.39 -7.58 20.85
CA TRP A 146 16.36 -6.86 20.04
C TRP A 146 16.90 -5.63 20.77
N TYR A 147 16.01 -4.79 21.31
CA TYR A 147 16.40 -3.55 21.99
C TYR A 147 17.27 -3.81 23.23
N ASN A 148 17.03 -4.88 23.94
CA ASN A 148 17.72 -5.28 25.16
C ASN A 148 18.90 -6.27 24.90
N ASN A 149 19.55 -6.18 23.73
CA ASN A 149 20.72 -6.97 23.34
C ASN A 149 20.54 -8.50 23.55
N GLY A 150 19.42 -9.03 23.03
CA GLY A 150 19.08 -10.44 23.07
C GLY A 150 18.36 -10.90 24.34
N LYS A 151 18.17 -10.03 25.33
CA LYS A 151 17.39 -10.35 26.53
C LYS A 151 15.91 -10.07 26.33
N ALA A 152 15.08 -11.09 26.39
CA ALA A 152 13.63 -10.93 26.34
C ALA A 152 13.13 -10.43 27.69
N LEU A 153 12.73 -9.16 27.74
CA LEU A 153 12.17 -8.51 28.92
C LEU A 153 10.68 -8.26 28.73
N SER A 154 9.91 -8.31 29.81
CA SER A 154 8.47 -8.02 29.84
C SER A 154 8.24 -6.52 30.04
N GLU A 155 8.21 -5.75 28.94
CA GLU A 155 8.17 -4.28 28.97
C GLU A 155 7.20 -3.74 27.91
N PHE A 156 6.75 -2.48 28.09
CA PHE A 156 5.94 -1.81 27.07
C PHE A 156 6.76 -1.55 25.79
N TRP A 157 6.31 -2.05 24.67
CA TRP A 157 7.11 -2.17 23.47
C TRP A 157 6.71 -1.29 22.28
N CYS A 158 5.82 -0.29 22.47
CA CYS A 158 5.45 0.60 21.36
C CYS A 158 6.64 1.40 20.80
N ALA A 159 7.53 1.89 21.67
CA ALA A 159 8.73 2.59 21.27
C ALA A 159 9.82 1.65 20.72
N GLU A 160 9.93 0.46 21.28
CA GLU A 160 10.84 -0.59 20.80
C GLU A 160 10.44 -1.06 19.41
N PHE A 161 9.14 -1.22 19.14
CA PHE A 161 8.60 -1.54 17.81
C PHE A 161 9.01 -0.49 16.78
N VAL A 162 8.76 0.80 17.04
CA VAL A 162 9.15 1.88 16.13
C VAL A 162 10.66 1.88 15.89
N SER A 163 11.47 1.77 16.93
CA SER A 163 12.93 1.72 16.84
C SER A 163 13.42 0.52 16.02
N TRP A 164 12.79 -0.65 16.22
CA TRP A 164 13.10 -1.87 15.48
C TRP A 164 12.74 -1.73 13.99
N CYS A 165 11.61 -1.14 13.66
CA CYS A 165 11.23 -0.88 12.26
C CYS A 165 12.28 -0.02 11.55
N PHE A 166 12.77 1.04 12.19
CA PHE A 166 13.85 1.86 11.63
C PHE A 166 15.15 1.06 11.47
N TYR A 167 15.54 0.28 12.49
CA TYR A 167 16.73 -0.57 12.40
C TYR A 167 16.65 -1.54 11.24
N MET A 168 15.52 -2.24 11.08
CA MET A 168 15.34 -3.22 10.01
C MET A 168 15.29 -2.56 8.63
N ALA A 169 14.62 -1.41 8.50
CA ALA A 169 14.58 -0.66 7.25
C ALA A 169 16.01 -0.25 6.81
N CYS A 170 16.82 0.27 7.73
CA CYS A 170 18.19 0.65 7.41
C CYS A 170 19.11 -0.54 7.14
N LYS A 171 18.94 -1.64 7.88
CA LYS A 171 19.65 -2.88 7.62
C LYS A 171 19.34 -3.43 6.24
N ASN A 172 18.07 -3.44 5.87
CA ASN A 172 17.61 -3.90 4.56
C ASN A 172 18.13 -2.95 3.45
N HIS A 173 18.08 -1.62 3.67
CA HIS A 173 18.63 -0.63 2.76
C HIS A 173 20.12 -0.89 2.48
N SER A 174 20.92 -1.12 3.50
CA SER A 174 22.36 -1.42 3.35
C SER A 174 22.63 -2.71 2.57
N THR A 175 21.73 -3.69 2.65
CA THR A 175 21.83 -4.94 1.87
C THR A 175 21.33 -4.77 0.43
N THR A 176 20.31 -3.95 0.21
CA THR A 176 19.76 -3.68 -1.13
C THR A 176 20.64 -2.77 -1.97
N GLN A 177 21.49 -1.93 -1.36
CA GLN A 177 22.50 -1.11 -2.08
C GLN A 177 23.54 -1.96 -2.84
N GLN A 178 23.65 -3.28 -2.54
CA GLN A 178 24.49 -4.21 -3.30
C GLN A 178 23.80 -4.81 -4.54
N GLU A 179 22.48 -4.67 -4.65
CA GLU A 179 21.71 -5.05 -5.83
C GLU A 179 21.50 -3.82 -6.73
N PRO A 180 21.60 -3.94 -8.05
CA PRO A 180 21.32 -2.83 -8.95
C PRO A 180 19.89 -2.33 -8.75
N ARG A 181 19.75 -0.99 -8.60
CA ARG A 181 18.44 -0.34 -8.44
C ARG A 181 17.49 -0.77 -9.55
N ARG A 182 16.37 -1.33 -9.15
CA ARG A 182 15.32 -1.73 -10.10
C ARG A 182 14.39 -0.55 -10.32
N GLU A 183 14.30 -0.13 -11.57
CA GLU A 183 13.44 0.95 -12.00
C GLU A 183 12.83 0.61 -13.36
N GLY A 184 11.58 0.98 -13.58
CA GLY A 184 10.89 0.70 -14.84
C GLY A 184 10.57 -0.77 -15.08
N TRP A 185 10.45 -1.12 -16.36
CA TRP A 185 10.10 -2.46 -16.79
C TRP A 185 11.22 -3.48 -16.56
N GLN A 186 10.90 -4.56 -15.86
CA GLN A 186 11.78 -5.70 -15.60
C GLN A 186 11.08 -7.01 -15.94
N GLN A 187 11.80 -7.94 -16.53
CA GLN A 187 11.29 -9.28 -16.83
C GLN A 187 11.78 -10.30 -15.79
N GLN A 188 10.86 -11.10 -15.28
CA GLN A 188 11.15 -12.18 -14.35
C GLN A 188 10.32 -13.41 -14.73
N ASN A 189 10.97 -14.55 -15.04
CA ASN A 189 10.30 -15.78 -15.43
C ASN A 189 9.26 -15.58 -16.54
N ASP A 190 9.66 -14.91 -17.63
CA ASP A 190 8.82 -14.56 -18.80
C ASP A 190 7.62 -13.67 -18.53
N LYS A 191 7.51 -13.12 -17.31
CA LYS A 191 6.49 -12.15 -16.92
C LYS A 191 7.12 -10.79 -16.70
N TRP A 192 6.33 -9.73 -16.90
CA TRP A 192 6.77 -8.35 -16.73
C TRP A 192 6.28 -7.75 -15.42
N LEU A 193 7.18 -7.03 -14.75
CA LEU A 193 6.91 -6.17 -13.60
C LEU A 193 7.32 -4.74 -13.95
N TYR A 194 6.76 -3.77 -13.27
CA TYR A 194 7.20 -2.39 -13.36
C TYR A 194 7.60 -1.89 -11.98
N TYR A 195 8.85 -1.46 -11.85
CA TYR A 195 9.42 -1.00 -10.58
C TYR A 195 9.42 0.53 -10.50
N VAL A 196 9.08 1.05 -9.33
CA VAL A 196 9.27 2.43 -8.92
C VAL A 196 10.02 2.37 -7.60
N ASP A 197 11.22 2.96 -7.55
CA ASP A 197 12.09 2.94 -6.36
C ASP A 197 12.28 1.54 -5.75
N ASN A 198 12.67 0.56 -6.55
CA ASN A 198 12.85 -0.86 -6.18
C ASN A 198 11.56 -1.62 -5.81
N VAL A 199 10.39 -0.98 -5.86
CA VAL A 199 9.12 -1.60 -5.50
C VAL A 199 8.34 -1.94 -6.77
N PRO A 200 7.92 -3.19 -6.98
CA PRO A 200 7.06 -3.51 -8.11
C PRO A 200 5.66 -2.94 -7.90
N LEU A 201 5.07 -2.39 -8.95
CA LEU A 201 3.64 -2.05 -8.95
C LEU A 201 2.83 -3.35 -8.88
N TRP A 202 1.71 -3.33 -8.16
CA TRP A 202 0.84 -4.50 -7.97
C TRP A 202 -0.63 -4.09 -7.83
N GLY A 203 -1.52 -5.03 -8.07
CA GLY A 203 -2.96 -4.90 -7.80
C GLY A 203 -3.66 -3.81 -8.62
N GLY A 204 -4.20 -4.15 -9.79
CA GLY A 204 -5.11 -3.29 -10.55
C GLY A 204 -4.45 -2.37 -11.58
N TRP A 205 -5.17 -1.32 -11.95
CA TRP A 205 -4.82 -0.41 -13.04
C TRP A 205 -3.69 0.55 -12.67
N ARG A 206 -2.76 0.78 -13.63
CA ARG A 206 -1.69 1.78 -13.53
C ARG A 206 -1.50 2.48 -14.87
N TYR A 207 -1.33 3.80 -14.79
CA TYR A 207 -1.02 4.63 -15.96
C TYR A 207 0.47 4.86 -16.03
N ILE A 208 1.13 4.32 -17.08
CA ILE A 208 2.58 4.35 -17.23
C ILE A 208 2.91 4.86 -18.63
N ASN A 209 3.70 5.93 -18.73
CA ASN A 209 4.18 6.50 -19.99
C ASN A 209 3.08 6.69 -21.05
N GLY A 210 1.91 7.21 -20.65
CA GLY A 210 0.83 7.52 -21.57
C GLY A 210 -0.12 6.35 -21.89
N ARG A 211 0.03 5.19 -21.23
CA ARG A 211 -0.81 4.00 -21.45
C ARG A 211 -1.26 3.35 -20.15
N TRP A 212 -2.41 2.70 -20.17
CA TRP A 212 -2.94 1.94 -19.05
C TRP A 212 -2.46 0.48 -19.12
N TYR A 213 -2.08 -0.04 -17.96
CA TYR A 213 -1.67 -1.43 -17.70
C TYR A 213 -2.40 -1.97 -16.50
N VAL A 214 -2.50 -3.29 -16.40
CA VAL A 214 -3.03 -3.97 -15.22
C VAL A 214 -1.98 -4.90 -14.65
N PHE A 215 -1.84 -4.88 -13.32
CA PHE A 215 -0.96 -5.78 -12.59
C PHE A 215 -1.77 -6.66 -11.65
N ASP A 216 -1.39 -7.93 -11.54
CA ASP A 216 -1.97 -8.84 -10.56
C ASP A 216 -1.48 -8.55 -9.13
N ASN A 217 -2.00 -9.28 -8.15
CA ASN A 217 -1.61 -9.09 -6.75
C ASN A 217 -0.17 -9.53 -6.43
N ALA A 218 0.48 -10.25 -7.33
CA ALA A 218 1.89 -10.62 -7.26
C ALA A 218 2.81 -9.61 -7.98
N GLY A 219 2.24 -8.57 -8.60
CA GLY A 219 2.95 -7.52 -9.32
C GLY A 219 3.25 -7.84 -10.79
N PHE A 220 2.73 -8.93 -11.34
CA PHE A 220 2.94 -9.27 -12.74
C PHE A 220 1.94 -8.57 -13.64
N MET A 221 2.44 -8.00 -14.74
CA MET A 221 1.62 -7.37 -15.77
C MET A 221 0.72 -8.39 -16.46
N ILE A 222 -0.57 -8.08 -16.54
CA ILE A 222 -1.59 -8.89 -17.21
C ILE A 222 -1.59 -8.59 -18.71
N LYS A 223 -1.81 -9.61 -19.52
CA LYS A 223 -2.04 -9.56 -20.96
C LYS A 223 -3.36 -10.24 -21.32
N SER A 224 -3.87 -9.98 -22.51
CA SER A 224 -5.12 -10.56 -23.00
C SER A 224 -6.36 -9.99 -22.28
N TRP A 225 -7.44 -10.73 -22.21
CA TRP A 225 -8.69 -10.30 -21.63
C TRP A 225 -8.61 -10.12 -20.12
N PHE A 226 -9.05 -8.97 -19.66
CA PHE A 226 -9.17 -8.64 -18.23
C PHE A 226 -10.58 -8.21 -17.89
N LYS A 227 -11.19 -8.83 -16.87
CA LYS A 227 -12.52 -8.49 -16.39
C LYS A 227 -12.45 -7.62 -15.15
N SER A 228 -13.03 -6.41 -15.24
CA SER A 228 -13.28 -5.54 -14.08
C SER A 228 -14.76 -5.60 -13.67
N GLU A 229 -15.13 -4.81 -12.67
CA GLU A 229 -16.54 -4.60 -12.29
C GLU A 229 -17.34 -3.92 -13.40
N GLU A 230 -16.72 -3.05 -14.21
CA GLU A 230 -17.34 -2.32 -15.31
C GLU A 230 -17.53 -3.18 -16.56
N GLY A 231 -16.74 -4.23 -16.75
CA GLY A 231 -16.79 -5.13 -17.90
C GLY A 231 -15.42 -5.63 -18.36
N TRP A 232 -15.30 -5.98 -19.63
CA TRP A 232 -14.10 -6.55 -20.21
C TRP A 232 -13.21 -5.51 -20.88
N TYR A 233 -11.91 -5.65 -20.67
CA TYR A 233 -10.84 -4.91 -21.33
C TYR A 233 -9.86 -5.88 -21.98
N TYR A 234 -9.08 -5.40 -22.95
CA TYR A 234 -8.02 -6.20 -23.56
C TYR A 234 -6.68 -5.50 -23.43
N LEU A 235 -5.74 -6.20 -22.83
CA LEU A 235 -4.34 -5.81 -22.71
C LEU A 235 -3.56 -6.46 -23.86
N GLY A 236 -2.86 -5.66 -24.65
CA GLY A 236 -2.10 -6.13 -25.79
C GLY A 236 -0.93 -7.06 -25.43
N GLU A 237 -0.19 -7.51 -26.41
CA GLU A 237 1.02 -8.33 -26.19
C GLU A 237 2.09 -7.59 -25.39
N ASP A 238 2.12 -6.27 -25.49
CA ASP A 238 2.97 -5.39 -24.70
C ASP A 238 2.34 -5.00 -23.33
N GLY A 239 1.18 -5.56 -22.99
CA GLY A 239 0.42 -5.30 -21.76
C GLY A 239 -0.36 -3.99 -21.75
N GLY A 240 -0.20 -3.12 -22.73
CA GLY A 240 -0.93 -1.86 -22.81
C GLY A 240 -2.40 -2.08 -23.17
N MET A 241 -3.30 -1.38 -22.49
CA MET A 241 -4.74 -1.42 -22.77
C MET A 241 -5.02 -0.96 -24.22
N LEU A 242 -5.76 -1.75 -24.97
CA LEU A 242 -6.26 -1.37 -26.28
C LEU A 242 -7.55 -0.56 -26.14
N SER A 243 -7.71 0.46 -26.98
CA SER A 243 -8.90 1.31 -26.97
C SER A 243 -9.19 1.91 -28.36
N GLY A 244 -10.46 2.24 -28.63
CA GLY A 244 -10.90 2.90 -29.85
C GLY A 244 -10.69 2.07 -31.13
N GLN A 245 -10.68 0.73 -31.04
CA GLN A 245 -10.32 -0.12 -32.16
C GLN A 245 -11.01 -1.49 -32.14
N TRP A 246 -11.04 -2.12 -33.31
CA TRP A 246 -11.42 -3.51 -33.44
C TRP A 246 -10.26 -4.44 -33.07
N LEU A 247 -10.59 -5.51 -32.37
CA LEU A 247 -9.69 -6.61 -32.00
C LEU A 247 -10.23 -7.90 -32.57
N GLN A 248 -9.38 -8.70 -33.21
CA GLN A 248 -9.71 -10.08 -33.54
C GLN A 248 -9.05 -11.02 -32.51
N ASP A 249 -9.87 -11.82 -31.85
CA ASP A 249 -9.42 -12.89 -30.94
C ASP A 249 -10.19 -14.18 -31.22
N LYS A 250 -9.46 -15.29 -31.35
CA LYS A 250 -10.04 -16.64 -31.60
C LYS A 250 -11.09 -16.67 -32.72
N GLY A 251 -10.82 -15.93 -33.80
CA GLY A 251 -11.68 -15.86 -34.99
C GLY A 251 -12.92 -14.98 -34.86
N LYS A 252 -13.14 -14.33 -33.72
CA LYS A 252 -14.22 -13.36 -33.51
C LYS A 252 -13.66 -11.95 -33.47
N TRP A 253 -14.49 -10.95 -33.87
CA TRP A 253 -14.16 -9.54 -33.78
C TRP A 253 -14.89 -8.89 -32.62
N TYR A 254 -14.17 -8.06 -31.86
CA TYR A 254 -14.65 -7.28 -30.72
C TYR A 254 -14.28 -5.82 -30.91
N TYR A 255 -15.12 -4.90 -30.44
CA TYR A 255 -14.78 -3.49 -30.44
C TYR A 255 -14.45 -2.99 -29.04
N LEU A 256 -13.28 -2.38 -28.90
CA LEU A 256 -12.86 -1.72 -27.66
C LEU A 256 -13.12 -0.22 -27.80
N THR A 257 -13.96 0.32 -26.93
CA THR A 257 -14.36 1.75 -26.94
C THR A 257 -13.15 2.66 -26.66
N LYS A 258 -13.32 3.96 -26.76
CA LYS A 258 -12.27 4.93 -26.40
C LYS A 258 -11.81 4.80 -24.94
N SER A 259 -12.68 4.37 -24.04
CA SER A 259 -12.32 4.05 -22.64
C SER A 259 -11.61 2.72 -22.48
N GLY A 260 -11.49 1.91 -23.53
CA GLY A 260 -10.93 0.56 -23.50
C GLY A 260 -11.94 -0.53 -23.16
N LEU A 261 -13.14 -0.18 -22.73
CA LEU A 261 -14.19 -1.15 -22.41
C LEU A 261 -14.68 -1.86 -23.68
N MET A 262 -14.83 -3.19 -23.62
CA MET A 262 -15.42 -3.96 -24.71
C MET A 262 -16.89 -3.58 -24.89
N ALA A 263 -17.26 -3.16 -26.09
CA ALA A 263 -18.65 -2.86 -26.43
C ALA A 263 -19.49 -4.15 -26.44
N THR A 264 -20.66 -4.10 -25.84
CA THR A 264 -21.67 -5.18 -25.84
C THR A 264 -23.02 -4.62 -26.20
N SER A 265 -23.84 -5.37 -26.94
CA SER A 265 -25.21 -4.96 -27.41
C SER A 265 -25.24 -3.55 -28.01
N ALA A 266 -24.23 -3.21 -28.82
CA ALA A 266 -23.99 -1.83 -29.29
C ALA A 266 -23.85 -1.71 -30.80
N LYS A 267 -24.06 -0.47 -31.28
CA LYS A 267 -23.76 -0.04 -32.66
C LYS A 267 -22.41 0.68 -32.64
N VAL A 268 -21.46 0.18 -33.41
CA VAL A 268 -20.15 0.79 -33.58
C VAL A 268 -20.12 1.56 -34.89
N LYS A 269 -19.83 2.86 -34.85
CA LYS A 269 -19.74 3.70 -36.04
C LYS A 269 -18.57 3.27 -36.93
N LYS A 270 -18.84 3.10 -38.21
CA LYS A 270 -17.80 2.74 -39.19
C LYS A 270 -16.79 3.87 -39.36
N ALA A 271 -15.51 3.55 -39.32
CA ALA A 271 -14.43 4.52 -39.50
C ALA A 271 -14.42 5.13 -40.91
N LYS A 272 -14.87 4.38 -41.91
CA LYS A 272 -15.02 4.84 -43.31
C LYS A 272 -16.37 4.44 -43.82
N GLY A 273 -17.07 5.40 -44.46
CA GLY A 273 -18.40 5.18 -45.04
C GLY A 273 -19.56 5.57 -44.12
N GLN A 274 -20.77 5.27 -44.57
CA GLN A 274 -21.99 5.48 -43.76
C GLN A 274 -22.42 4.15 -43.12
N GLY A 275 -22.96 4.23 -41.90
CA GLY A 275 -23.55 3.10 -41.22
C GLY A 275 -22.77 2.64 -39.99
N PHE A 276 -23.21 1.51 -39.45
CA PHE A 276 -22.74 0.94 -38.20
C PHE A 276 -22.42 -0.54 -38.38
N ASP A 277 -21.44 -1.00 -37.58
CA ASP A 277 -21.24 -2.40 -37.29
C ASP A 277 -21.90 -2.73 -35.93
N TYR A 278 -22.23 -3.97 -35.70
CA TYR A 278 -22.99 -4.39 -34.52
C TYR A 278 -22.20 -5.43 -33.72
N VAL A 279 -22.25 -5.31 -32.40
CA VAL A 279 -21.71 -6.30 -31.48
C VAL A 279 -22.81 -6.85 -30.57
N GLY A 280 -22.80 -8.15 -30.33
CA GLY A 280 -23.78 -8.87 -29.54
C GLY A 280 -23.60 -8.71 -28.03
N GLU A 281 -24.39 -9.42 -27.24
CA GLU A 281 -24.27 -9.44 -25.77
C GLU A 281 -22.92 -9.99 -25.30
N ASP A 282 -22.32 -10.92 -26.07
CA ASP A 282 -20.99 -11.48 -25.83
C ASP A 282 -19.86 -10.57 -26.33
N GLY A 283 -20.18 -9.37 -26.84
CA GLY A 283 -19.24 -8.40 -27.41
C GLY A 283 -18.74 -8.75 -28.81
N ALA A 284 -19.06 -9.93 -29.34
CA ALA A 284 -18.61 -10.33 -30.67
C ALA A 284 -19.37 -9.59 -31.77
N PHE A 285 -18.63 -9.28 -32.86
CA PHE A 285 -19.23 -8.76 -34.08
C PHE A 285 -20.30 -9.71 -34.61
N ASP A 286 -21.47 -9.17 -34.85
CA ASP A 286 -22.60 -9.90 -35.42
C ASP A 286 -23.07 -9.26 -36.75
N SER A 287 -23.58 -10.08 -37.65
CA SER A 287 -24.05 -9.58 -38.90
C SER A 287 -25.33 -8.77 -38.71
N PHE A 288 -25.50 -7.70 -39.50
CA PHE A 288 -26.62 -6.75 -39.46
C PHE A 288 -28.02 -7.36 -39.32
N LYS A 289 -28.25 -8.53 -39.94
CA LYS A 289 -29.57 -9.19 -39.95
C LYS A 289 -29.97 -9.78 -38.58
N THR A 290 -29.03 -10.17 -37.77
CA THR A 290 -29.31 -10.89 -36.51
C THR A 290 -29.61 -9.93 -35.36
N LEU A 291 -28.99 -8.78 -35.32
CA LEU A 291 -29.17 -7.78 -34.24
C LEU A 291 -30.47 -6.98 -34.35
N LEU A 292 -30.84 -6.55 -35.55
CA LEU A 292 -32.11 -5.85 -35.75
C LEU A 292 -33.35 -6.72 -35.43
N GLN A 293 -33.23 -8.05 -35.54
CA GLN A 293 -34.31 -8.97 -35.19
C GLN A 293 -34.40 -9.24 -33.69
N ARG A 294 -33.27 -9.17 -32.93
CA ARG A 294 -33.24 -9.48 -31.51
C ARG A 294 -33.48 -8.27 -30.60
N PHE A 295 -33.00 -7.07 -30.98
CA PHE A 295 -33.03 -5.89 -30.10
C PHE A 295 -33.31 -4.59 -30.83
N PRO A 296 -34.55 -4.35 -31.29
CA PRO A 296 -34.87 -3.16 -32.07
C PRO A 296 -34.71 -1.83 -31.30
N GLU A 297 -34.72 -1.83 -29.97
CA GLU A 297 -34.79 -0.60 -29.16
C GLU A 297 -33.63 -0.39 -28.15
N ARG A 298 -32.63 -1.26 -28.07
CA ARG A 298 -31.60 -1.23 -27.00
C ARG A 298 -30.16 -1.12 -27.48
N THR A 299 -29.91 -0.56 -28.65
CA THR A 299 -28.52 -0.44 -29.14
C THR A 299 -27.92 0.93 -28.85
N GLU A 300 -26.98 1.02 -27.90
CA GLU A 300 -26.16 2.21 -27.75
C GLU A 300 -25.24 2.42 -28.94
N ILE A 301 -25.02 3.70 -29.32
CA ILE A 301 -24.03 4.09 -30.33
C ILE A 301 -22.72 4.36 -29.58
N VAL A 302 -21.68 3.62 -29.91
CA VAL A 302 -20.32 3.84 -29.41
C VAL A 302 -19.43 4.38 -30.51
N GLU A 303 -18.66 5.43 -30.19
CA GLU A 303 -17.69 6.09 -31.07
C GLU A 303 -16.26 5.78 -30.70
#